data_8d2ea450d3435f5d039440e05abecd4f
#
_entry.id   8d2ea450d3435f5d039440e05abecd4f
#
_cell.length_a   1.000
_cell.length_b   1.000
_cell.length_c   1.000
_cell.angle_alpha   90.00
_cell.angle_beta   90.00
_cell.angle_gamma   90.00
#
_symmetry.space_group_name_H-M   'P 1'
#
loop_
_entity.id
_entity.type
_entity.pdbx_description
1 polymer ?
#
loop_
_entity_poly.entity_id
_entity_poly.type
_entity_poly.pdbx_seq_one_letter_code
_entity_poly.pdbx_strand_id
1 'polypeptide(L)'
;MSLTDPHVNLTMNIFLIIGNVINLIQNLPQVIKTYQTKSTRDFSSIFLGLRIVGNVIWIVYAIQISSILLIVNNSVTVLATVFISFYKVREIIDDRRLETYKELQQMESVTDNEDDVKLHVITFN
;
A
#
# COMPACT_ATOMS: atom_id res chain seq x y z
N MET A 1 15.89 26.75 10.04
CA MET A 1 15.05 26.35 8.89
C MET A 1 13.85 27.28 8.80
N SER A 2 13.60 27.84 7.64
CA SER A 2 12.46 28.73 7.37
C SER A 2 11.34 27.93 6.68
N LEU A 3 10.07 28.31 6.94
CA LEU A 3 8.90 27.77 6.23
C LEU A 3 8.87 28.23 4.76
N THR A 4 9.56 29.30 4.46
CA THR A 4 9.62 29.93 3.13
C THR A 4 11.08 30.09 2.72
N ASP A 5 11.34 29.96 1.42
CA ASP A 5 12.67 30.20 0.88
C ASP A 5 12.87 31.72 0.66
N PRO A 6 13.89 32.36 1.30
CA PRO A 6 14.13 33.78 1.13
C PRO A 6 14.62 34.16 -0.28
N HIS A 7 15.08 33.22 -1.08
CA HIS A 7 15.55 33.42 -2.44
C HIS A 7 14.45 33.33 -3.50
N VAL A 8 13.22 32.99 -3.08
CA VAL A 8 12.06 32.77 -3.97
C VAL A 8 11.04 33.90 -3.73
N ASN A 9 10.38 34.34 -4.79
CA ASN A 9 9.34 35.35 -4.72
C ASN A 9 8.19 34.94 -3.77
N LEU A 10 7.58 35.91 -3.09
CA LEU A 10 6.44 35.70 -2.19
C LEU A 10 5.32 34.88 -2.86
N THR A 11 5.02 35.15 -4.13
CA THR A 11 4.00 34.44 -4.89
C THR A 11 4.32 32.93 -5.00
N MET A 12 5.57 32.58 -5.29
CA MET A 12 6.01 31.18 -5.39
C MET A 12 5.97 30.48 -4.03
N ASN A 13 6.31 31.19 -2.95
CA ASN A 13 6.17 30.64 -1.59
C ASN A 13 4.72 30.35 -1.22
N ILE A 14 3.78 31.18 -1.64
CA ILE A 14 2.34 30.93 -1.47
C ILE A 14 1.91 29.69 -2.25
N PHE A 15 2.31 29.53 -3.50
CA PHE A 15 2.03 28.33 -4.29
C PHE A 15 2.64 27.07 -3.65
N LEU A 16 3.85 27.16 -3.10
CA LEU A 16 4.50 26.06 -2.39
C LEU A 16 3.68 25.61 -1.17
N ILE A 17 3.23 26.57 -0.36
CA ILE A 17 2.40 26.30 0.82
C ILE A 17 1.08 25.63 0.39
N ILE A 18 0.38 26.22 -0.56
CA ILE A 18 -0.90 25.71 -1.06
C ILE A 18 -0.73 24.27 -1.61
N GLY A 19 0.28 24.05 -2.45
CA GLY A 19 0.56 22.73 -3.03
C GLY A 19 0.85 21.67 -1.95
N ASN A 20 1.60 22.03 -0.91
CA ASN A 20 1.89 21.12 0.20
C ASN A 20 0.65 20.82 1.05
N VAL A 21 -0.20 21.81 1.31
CA VAL A 21 -1.47 21.61 2.03
C VAL A 21 -2.40 20.67 1.23
N ILE A 22 -2.53 20.89 -0.07
CA ILE A 22 -3.31 20.03 -0.95
C ILE A 22 -2.78 18.59 -0.91
N ASN A 23 -1.46 18.41 -0.98
CA ASN A 23 -0.84 17.09 -0.95
C ASN A 23 -1.09 16.37 0.40
N LEU A 24 -1.01 17.08 1.50
CA LEU A 24 -1.36 16.53 2.83
C LEU A 24 -2.83 16.09 2.88
N ILE A 25 -3.74 16.94 2.38
CA ILE A 25 -5.17 16.64 2.36
C ILE A 25 -5.47 15.41 1.49
N GLN A 26 -4.80 15.25 0.35
CA GLN A 26 -4.99 14.10 -0.54
C GLN A 26 -4.57 12.77 0.11
N ASN A 27 -3.59 12.78 1.01
CA ASN A 27 -3.14 11.58 1.70
C ASN A 27 -4.14 11.09 2.78
N LEU A 28 -4.87 12.00 3.41
CA LEU A 28 -5.82 11.67 4.47
C LEU A 28 -6.93 10.72 4.03
N PRO A 29 -7.69 10.97 2.93
CA PRO A 29 -8.75 10.07 2.50
C PRO A 29 -8.23 8.69 2.14
N GLN A 30 -7.01 8.57 1.60
CA GLN A 30 -6.40 7.29 1.27
C GLN A 30 -6.14 6.45 2.52
N VAL A 31 -5.56 7.05 3.57
CA VAL A 31 -5.31 6.39 4.85
C VAL A 31 -6.64 6.01 5.53
N ILE A 32 -7.61 6.92 5.56
CA ILE A 32 -8.93 6.68 6.16
C ILE A 32 -9.64 5.53 5.43
N LYS A 33 -9.68 5.56 4.10
CA LYS A 33 -10.30 4.51 3.29
C LYS A 33 -9.64 3.15 3.55
N THR A 34 -8.32 3.08 3.56
CA THR A 34 -7.57 1.84 3.85
C THR A 34 -7.86 1.32 5.25
N TYR A 35 -7.93 2.20 6.24
CA TYR A 35 -8.25 1.82 7.61
C TYR A 35 -9.69 1.30 7.76
N GLN A 36 -10.66 1.94 7.11
CA GLN A 36 -12.06 1.57 7.18
C GLN A 36 -12.37 0.28 6.43
N THR A 37 -11.85 0.13 5.21
CA THR A 37 -12.10 -1.04 4.36
C THR A 37 -11.16 -2.19 4.66
N LYS A 38 -10.01 -1.92 5.31
CA LYS A 38 -8.89 -2.85 5.52
C LYS A 38 -8.44 -3.55 4.22
N SER A 39 -8.67 -2.88 3.10
CA SER A 39 -8.35 -3.36 1.76
C SER A 39 -7.51 -2.33 1.02
N THR A 40 -6.53 -2.82 0.26
CA THR A 40 -5.63 -2.03 -0.56
C THR A 40 -5.68 -2.46 -2.03
N ARG A 41 -6.79 -3.08 -2.46
CA ARG A 41 -6.96 -3.60 -3.83
C ARG A 41 -6.79 -2.53 -4.89
N ASP A 42 -7.16 -1.29 -4.57
CA ASP A 42 -7.03 -0.13 -5.46
C ASP A 42 -5.57 0.31 -5.67
N PHE A 43 -4.64 -0.21 -4.86
CA PHE A 43 -3.24 0.17 -4.92
C PHE A 43 -2.37 -0.95 -5.49
N SER A 44 -1.61 -0.64 -6.55
CA SER A 44 -0.56 -1.53 -7.05
C SER A 44 0.65 -1.52 -6.10
N SER A 45 1.24 -2.70 -5.86
CA SER A 45 2.48 -2.82 -5.08
C SER A 45 3.64 -2.04 -5.69
N ILE A 46 3.72 -2.02 -7.03
CA ILE A 46 4.71 -1.23 -7.78
C ILE A 46 4.51 0.26 -7.55
N PHE A 47 3.26 0.73 -7.59
CA PHE A 47 2.93 2.13 -7.32
C PHE A 47 3.36 2.55 -5.91
N LEU A 48 3.07 1.74 -4.90
CA LEU A 48 3.47 2.01 -3.51
C LEU A 48 4.99 2.04 -3.35
N GLY A 49 5.71 1.11 -3.99
CA GLY A 49 7.17 1.09 -3.99
C GLY A 49 7.78 2.34 -4.62
N LEU A 50 7.32 2.72 -5.82
CA LEU A 50 7.75 3.93 -6.52
C LEU A 50 7.45 5.20 -5.71
N ARG A 51 6.30 5.23 -5.04
CA ARG A 51 5.91 6.35 -4.19
C ARG A 51 6.85 6.52 -3.00
N ILE A 52 7.25 5.42 -2.34
CA ILE A 52 8.23 5.46 -1.23
C ILE A 52 9.57 5.97 -1.73
N VAL A 53 10.11 5.39 -2.81
CA VAL A 53 11.39 5.79 -3.39
C VAL A 53 11.39 7.26 -3.79
N GLY A 54 10.33 7.71 -4.48
CA GLY A 54 10.20 9.11 -4.87
C GLY A 54 10.18 10.06 -3.68
N ASN A 55 9.43 9.73 -2.62
CA ASN A 55 9.39 10.56 -1.43
C ASN A 55 10.72 10.61 -0.67
N VAL A 56 11.46 9.51 -0.62
CA VAL A 56 12.82 9.48 -0.02
C VAL A 56 13.76 10.42 -0.77
N ILE A 57 13.76 10.39 -2.11
CA ILE A 57 14.54 11.30 -2.94
C ILE A 57 14.17 12.76 -2.66
N TRP A 58 12.88 13.07 -2.56
CA TRP A 58 12.39 14.40 -2.23
C TRP A 58 12.79 14.85 -0.82
N ILE A 59 12.82 13.95 0.17
CA ILE A 59 13.31 14.26 1.53
C ILE A 59 14.78 14.65 1.49
N VAL A 60 15.61 13.88 0.79
CA VAL A 60 17.05 14.20 0.63
C VAL A 60 17.24 15.57 0.00
N TYR A 61 16.50 15.86 -1.07
CA TYR A 61 16.52 17.17 -1.72
C TYR A 61 16.06 18.28 -0.77
N ALA A 62 14.98 18.06 -0.04
CA ALA A 62 14.43 19.02 0.91
C ALA A 62 15.40 19.36 2.05
N ILE A 63 16.19 18.39 2.50
CA ILE A 63 17.25 18.62 3.51
C ILE A 63 18.33 19.53 2.94
N GLN A 64 18.76 19.33 1.70
CA GLN A 64 19.78 20.13 1.06
C GLN A 64 19.36 21.60 0.90
N ILE A 65 18.10 21.84 0.55
CA ILE A 65 17.56 23.21 0.41
C ILE A 65 17.04 23.78 1.76
N SER A 66 17.13 23.02 2.83
CA SER A 66 16.68 23.43 4.18
C SER A 66 15.19 23.83 4.25
N SER A 67 14.35 23.18 3.46
CA SER A 67 12.90 23.43 3.44
C SER A 67 12.15 22.54 4.43
N ILE A 68 11.75 23.09 5.56
CA ILE A 68 10.94 22.38 6.57
C ILE A 68 9.62 21.87 5.97
N LEU A 69 8.98 22.69 5.15
CA LEU A 69 7.67 22.38 4.58
C LEU A 69 7.72 21.11 3.71
N LEU A 70 8.74 20.99 2.85
CA LEU A 70 8.95 19.83 2.02
C LEU A 70 9.34 18.59 2.84
N ILE A 71 10.16 18.75 3.87
CA ILE A 71 10.55 17.65 4.77
C ILE A 71 9.31 17.07 5.46
N VAL A 72 8.51 17.92 6.10
CA VAL A 72 7.30 17.49 6.82
C VAL A 72 6.31 16.83 5.87
N ASN A 73 6.03 17.43 4.72
CA ASN A 73 5.10 16.91 3.74
C ASN A 73 5.49 15.52 3.22
N ASN A 74 6.74 15.36 2.81
CA ASN A 74 7.22 14.07 2.31
C ASN A 74 7.31 13.02 3.42
N SER A 75 7.66 13.40 4.64
CA SER A 75 7.68 12.49 5.79
C SER A 75 6.29 11.97 6.10
N VAL A 76 5.26 12.83 6.13
CA VAL A 76 3.86 12.41 6.31
C VAL A 76 3.41 11.48 5.18
N THR A 77 3.78 11.78 3.93
CA THR A 77 3.46 10.93 2.79
C THR A 77 4.13 9.55 2.87
N VAL A 78 5.38 9.48 3.32
CA VAL A 78 6.08 8.20 3.56
C VAL A 78 5.37 7.40 4.64
N LEU A 79 5.04 8.00 5.78
CA LEU A 79 4.33 7.33 6.86
C LEU A 79 2.97 6.78 6.39
N ALA A 80 2.20 7.59 5.67
CA ALA A 80 0.93 7.16 5.09
C ALA A 80 1.12 6.00 4.11
N THR A 81 2.12 6.06 3.25
CA THR A 81 2.41 5.01 2.27
C THR A 81 2.87 3.72 2.94
N VAL A 82 3.71 3.79 3.97
CA VAL A 82 4.13 2.63 4.77
C VAL A 82 2.93 1.98 5.45
N PHE A 83 2.02 2.77 6.01
CA PHE A 83 0.79 2.29 6.61
C PHE A 83 -0.08 1.53 5.59
N ILE A 84 -0.31 2.11 4.42
CA ILE A 84 -1.05 1.46 3.32
C ILE A 84 -0.33 0.19 2.85
N SER A 85 0.99 0.22 2.71
CA SER A 85 1.80 -0.92 2.30
C SER A 85 1.73 -2.09 3.28
N PHE A 86 1.65 -1.80 4.58
CA PHE A 86 1.46 -2.82 5.61
C PHE A 86 0.15 -3.59 5.40
N TYR A 87 -0.96 -2.90 5.14
CA TYR A 87 -2.23 -3.54 4.81
C TYR A 87 -2.17 -4.31 3.50
N LYS A 88 -1.43 -3.79 2.50
CA LYS A 88 -1.23 -4.49 1.21
C LYS A 88 -0.52 -5.82 1.38
N VAL A 89 0.53 -5.87 2.18
CA VAL A 89 1.26 -7.12 2.47
C VAL A 89 0.36 -8.12 3.19
N ARG A 90 -0.41 -7.67 4.18
CA ARG A 90 -1.36 -8.54 4.88
C ARG A 90 -2.40 -9.12 3.93
N GLU A 91 -2.97 -8.31 3.06
CA GLU A 91 -3.96 -8.74 2.07
C GLU A 91 -3.38 -9.80 1.12
N ILE A 92 -2.15 -9.61 0.63
CA ILE A 92 -1.48 -10.59 -0.24
C ILE A 92 -1.26 -11.92 0.49
N ILE A 93 -0.87 -11.88 1.76
CA ILE A 93 -0.66 -13.09 2.57
C ILE A 93 -1.98 -13.83 2.79
N ASP A 94 -3.05 -13.11 3.11
CA ASP A 94 -4.37 -13.69 3.34
C ASP A 94 -4.95 -14.32 2.07
N ASP A 95 -4.81 -13.66 0.92
CA ASP A 95 -5.25 -14.18 -0.38
C ASP A 95 -4.50 -15.48 -0.74
N ARG A 96 -3.19 -15.53 -0.54
CA ARG A 96 -2.40 -16.76 -0.77
C ARG A 96 -2.82 -17.90 0.15
N ARG A 97 -3.12 -17.63 1.40
CA ARG A 97 -3.64 -18.64 2.32
C ARG A 97 -4.96 -19.21 1.84
N LEU A 98 -5.88 -18.34 1.40
CA LEU A 98 -7.18 -18.76 0.88
C LEU A 98 -7.04 -19.65 -0.38
N GLU A 99 -6.13 -19.32 -1.27
CA GLU A 99 -5.83 -20.14 -2.46
C GLU A 99 -5.31 -21.52 -2.04
N THR A 100 -4.36 -21.59 -1.12
CA THR A 100 -3.82 -22.84 -0.60
C THR A 100 -4.89 -23.71 0.05
N TYR A 101 -5.79 -23.13 0.85
CA TYR A 101 -6.91 -23.86 1.45
C TYR A 101 -7.86 -24.43 0.39
N LYS A 102 -8.17 -23.68 -0.66
CA LYS A 102 -9.02 -24.15 -1.76
C LYS A 102 -8.38 -25.32 -2.52
N GLU A 103 -7.08 -25.25 -2.78
CA GLU A 103 -6.32 -26.32 -3.41
C GLU A 103 -6.32 -27.60 -2.56
N LEU A 104 -6.13 -27.47 -1.24
CA LEU A 104 -6.18 -28.60 -0.30
C LEU A 104 -7.56 -29.25 -0.27
N GLN A 105 -8.64 -28.47 -0.21
CA GLN A 105 -10.01 -28.98 -0.25
C GLN A 105 -10.33 -29.68 -1.56
N GLN A 106 -9.82 -29.19 -2.69
CA GLN A 106 -10.01 -29.86 -3.97
C GLN A 106 -9.27 -31.20 -4.02
N MET A 107 -8.04 -31.27 -3.51
CA MET A 107 -7.30 -32.55 -3.43
C MET A 107 -8.00 -33.56 -2.55
N GLU A 108 -8.51 -33.13 -1.39
CA GLU A 108 -9.26 -34.00 -0.47
C GLU A 108 -10.53 -34.55 -1.13
N SER A 109 -11.30 -33.71 -1.81
CA SER A 109 -12.51 -34.14 -2.53
C SER A 109 -12.23 -35.11 -3.69
N VAL A 110 -11.09 -34.99 -4.36
CA VAL A 110 -10.67 -35.93 -5.40
C VAL A 110 -10.30 -37.28 -4.78
N THR A 111 -9.59 -37.29 -3.66
CA THR A 111 -9.20 -38.51 -2.95
C THR A 111 -10.43 -39.28 -2.44
N ASP A 112 -11.39 -38.58 -1.85
CA ASP A 112 -12.64 -39.22 -1.38
C ASP A 112 -13.42 -39.85 -2.54
N ASN A 113 -13.51 -39.18 -3.68
CA ASN A 113 -14.16 -39.74 -4.88
C ASN A 113 -13.44 -40.97 -5.44
N GLU A 114 -12.11 -41.01 -5.40
CA GLU A 114 -11.33 -42.17 -5.84
C GLU A 114 -11.54 -43.38 -4.92
N ASP A 115 -11.62 -43.13 -3.64
CA ASP A 115 -11.86 -44.21 -2.63
C ASP A 115 -13.29 -44.75 -2.74
N ASP A 116 -14.28 -43.89 -2.98
CA ASP A 116 -15.67 -44.31 -3.23
C ASP A 116 -15.78 -45.16 -4.51
N VAL A 117 -15.10 -44.78 -5.57
CA VAL A 117 -15.07 -45.54 -6.83
C VAL A 117 -14.42 -46.91 -6.64
N LYS A 118 -13.30 -46.98 -5.90
CA LYS A 118 -12.63 -48.25 -5.57
C LYS A 118 -13.50 -49.15 -4.73
N LEU A 119 -14.17 -48.63 -3.71
CA LEU A 119 -15.12 -49.38 -2.87
C LEU A 119 -16.27 -49.93 -3.73
N HIS A 120 -16.80 -49.17 -4.63
CA HIS A 120 -17.89 -49.56 -5.49
C HIS A 120 -17.46 -50.70 -6.48
N VAL A 121 -16.27 -50.65 -7.04
CA VAL A 121 -15.70 -51.68 -7.88
C VAL A 121 -15.47 -52.99 -7.13
N ILE A 122 -14.99 -52.91 -5.86
CA ILE A 122 -14.78 -54.10 -5.00
C ILE A 122 -16.11 -54.77 -4.63
N THR A 123 -17.17 -53.99 -4.41
CA THR A 123 -18.50 -54.50 -4.04
C THR A 123 -19.24 -55.21 -5.17
N PHE A 124 -18.94 -54.92 -6.42
CA PHE A 124 -19.55 -55.53 -7.63
C PHE A 124 -18.76 -56.73 -8.20
N ASN A 125 -17.61 -57.07 -7.67
CA ASN A 125 -16.85 -58.25 -8.03
C ASN A 125 -17.02 -59.33 -6.96
#